data_8ef63bab0caab79a53c6e80d086fd18a
#
_entry.id   8ef63bab0caab79a53c6e80d086fd18a
#
_cell.length_a   1.000
_cell.length_b   1.000
_cell.length_c   1.000
_cell.angle_alpha   90.00
_cell.angle_beta   90.00
_cell.angle_gamma   90.00
#
_symmetry.space_group_name_H-M   'P 1'
#
loop_
_entity.id
_entity.type
_entity.pdbx_description
1 polymer ?
#
loop_
_entity_poly.entity_id
_entity_poly.type
_entity_poly.pdbx_seq_one_letter_code
_entity_poly.pdbx_strand_id
1 'polypeptide(L)'
;MSLEFNRRSFLKYSAAAAVAVAGSSLLTGCGEDEYQKTGKIGRTLKLMGTFKTYKSTDDAAKAPAYDSTRSEFTCTVNIKCTTDKVPLCVTRGNFELTVNSTGKSKDDVDYLDTAITVKRQGAGSPGGKFDLTTDDGAQDFDITVTGVTLKDGDKVELKYWPRIQASSGNSGYTRAFCTWKMTAKKDTSGKIILE
;
A
#
# COMPACT_ATOMS: atom_id res chain seq x y z
N MET A 1 15.55 49.91 -14.58
CA MET A 1 15.05 49.68 -13.21
C MET A 1 15.21 48.20 -12.90
N SER A 2 16.22 47.84 -12.12
CA SER A 2 16.41 46.47 -11.66
C SER A 2 15.65 46.26 -10.34
N LEU A 3 14.71 45.36 -10.32
CA LEU A 3 14.02 44.97 -9.12
C LEU A 3 14.95 44.06 -8.28
N GLU A 4 15.59 44.61 -7.27
CA GLU A 4 16.32 43.82 -6.31
C GLU A 4 15.32 43.04 -5.43
N PHE A 5 15.21 41.74 -5.70
CA PHE A 5 14.46 40.82 -4.85
C PHE A 5 15.26 40.51 -3.58
N ASN A 6 14.93 41.18 -2.50
CA ASN A 6 15.53 40.95 -1.18
C ASN A 6 14.90 39.69 -0.54
N ARG A 7 15.73 38.85 0.12
CA ARG A 7 15.30 37.63 0.85
C ARG A 7 14.16 37.88 1.84
N ARG A 8 14.06 39.07 2.41
CA ARG A 8 12.97 39.44 3.32
C ARG A 8 11.62 39.64 2.59
N SER A 9 11.64 40.05 1.34
CA SER A 9 10.41 40.16 0.53
C SER A 9 9.89 38.80 0.14
N PHE A 10 10.77 37.82 -0.14
CA PHE A 10 10.39 36.45 -0.44
C PHE A 10 9.66 35.79 0.73
N LEU A 11 10.13 35.98 1.97
CA LEU A 11 9.49 35.43 3.17
C LEU A 11 8.12 36.07 3.46
N LYS A 12 7.91 37.34 3.12
CA LYS A 12 6.61 38.00 3.28
C LYS A 12 5.55 37.50 2.28
N TYR A 13 5.96 37.18 1.07
CA TYR A 13 5.05 36.66 0.04
C TYR A 13 4.79 35.14 0.20
N SER A 14 5.74 34.38 0.74
CA SER A 14 5.53 32.95 1.02
C SER A 14 4.60 32.71 2.22
N ALA A 15 4.56 33.64 3.21
CA ALA A 15 3.63 33.56 4.33
C ALA A 15 2.18 33.88 3.93
N ALA A 16 1.96 34.71 2.92
CA ALA A 16 0.62 35.06 2.42
C ALA A 16 0.02 33.97 1.52
N ALA A 17 0.84 33.12 0.89
CA ALA A 17 0.40 32.00 0.05
C ALA A 17 -0.02 30.76 0.88
N ALA A 18 0.36 30.69 2.16
CA ALA A 18 0.09 29.52 3.01
C ALA A 18 -1.34 29.48 3.60
N VAL A 19 -2.12 30.55 3.49
CA VAL A 19 -3.46 30.64 4.13
C VAL A 19 -4.62 30.35 3.16
N ALA A 20 -4.36 30.26 1.86
CA ALA A 20 -5.42 30.07 0.86
C ALA A 20 -5.66 28.61 0.43
N VAL A 21 -5.01 27.62 1.05
CA VAL A 21 -5.08 26.19 0.63
C VAL A 21 -5.78 25.30 1.67
N ALA A 22 -6.57 25.87 2.57
CA ALA A 22 -7.39 25.08 3.50
C ALA A 22 -8.70 24.54 2.88
N GLY A 23 -8.88 24.57 1.58
CA GLY A 23 -10.15 24.23 0.96
C GLY A 23 -10.13 23.49 -0.39
N SER A 24 -8.99 23.08 -0.92
CA SER A 24 -9.01 22.30 -2.15
C SER A 24 -8.07 21.11 -2.08
N SER A 25 -8.64 19.93 -2.21
CA SER A 25 -8.00 18.63 -2.40
C SER A 25 -7.26 18.51 -3.75
N LEU A 26 -6.58 19.57 -4.19
CA LEU A 26 -5.93 19.67 -5.51
C LEU A 26 -4.43 19.99 -5.42
N LEU A 27 -3.73 19.45 -4.42
CA LEU A 27 -2.27 19.33 -4.50
C LEU A 27 -1.89 17.89 -4.85
N THR A 28 -2.40 17.40 -5.99
CA THR A 28 -1.86 16.25 -6.70
C THR A 28 -0.79 16.72 -7.70
N GLY A 29 0.16 17.50 -7.24
CA GLY A 29 1.13 18.15 -8.12
C GLY A 29 2.59 18.01 -7.73
N CYS A 30 2.94 17.16 -6.76
CA CYS A 30 4.30 16.60 -6.68
C CYS A 30 4.24 15.25 -7.37
N GLY A 31 4.94 15.08 -8.48
CA GLY A 31 4.88 13.94 -9.37
C GLY A 31 4.86 12.64 -8.56
N GLU A 32 3.77 11.86 -8.71
CA GLU A 32 3.81 10.48 -8.24
C GLU A 32 5.06 9.87 -8.83
N ASP A 33 5.96 9.40 -7.98
CA ASP A 33 7.14 8.71 -8.43
C ASP A 33 6.68 7.63 -9.43
N GLU A 34 7.27 7.60 -10.60
CA GLU A 34 6.90 6.67 -11.67
C GLU A 34 6.87 5.22 -11.15
N TYR A 35 7.69 4.93 -10.14
CA TYR A 35 7.88 3.61 -9.57
C TYR A 35 7.14 3.38 -8.24
N GLN A 36 6.51 4.39 -7.66
CA GLN A 36 5.83 4.29 -6.37
C GLN A 36 4.40 4.83 -6.48
N LYS A 37 3.43 3.97 -6.22
CA LYS A 37 2.00 4.32 -6.27
C LYS A 37 1.38 4.15 -4.90
N THR A 38 0.68 5.16 -4.44
CA THR A 38 0.02 5.16 -3.13
C THR A 38 -1.47 5.46 -3.28
N GLY A 39 -2.29 4.77 -2.52
CA GLY A 39 -3.74 4.99 -2.49
C GLY A 39 -4.38 4.51 -1.19
N LYS A 40 -5.65 4.84 -1.02
CA LYS A 40 -6.50 4.27 0.04
C LYS A 40 -7.01 2.89 -0.39
N ILE A 41 -7.51 2.11 0.58
CA ILE A 41 -8.19 0.83 0.29
C ILE A 41 -9.30 1.01 -0.75
N GLY A 42 -9.48 -0.01 -1.59
CA GLY A 42 -10.43 -0.01 -2.70
C GLY A 42 -9.93 0.73 -3.94
N ARG A 43 -8.80 1.44 -3.88
CA ARG A 43 -8.25 2.13 -5.05
C ARG A 43 -7.41 1.19 -5.90
N THR A 44 -7.61 1.27 -7.21
CA THR A 44 -6.74 0.58 -8.18
C THR A 44 -5.49 1.42 -8.41
N LEU A 45 -4.34 0.82 -8.19
CA LEU A 45 -3.04 1.39 -8.47
C LEU A 45 -2.48 0.79 -9.76
N LYS A 46 -1.88 1.61 -10.60
CA LYS A 46 -1.30 1.19 -11.89
C LYS A 46 0.20 1.40 -11.86
N LEU A 47 0.93 0.35 -12.16
CA LEU A 47 2.38 0.37 -12.27
C LEU A 47 2.80 -0.48 -13.48
N MET A 48 3.37 -1.66 -13.29
CA MET A 48 3.61 -2.66 -14.36
C MET A 48 2.40 -3.58 -14.56
N GLY A 49 1.33 -3.32 -13.86
CA GLY A 49 0.06 -4.02 -13.85
C GLY A 49 -1.00 -3.14 -13.22
N THR A 50 -2.15 -3.73 -12.93
CA THR A 50 -3.18 -3.12 -12.11
C THR A 50 -3.33 -3.91 -10.82
N PHE A 51 -3.36 -3.19 -9.70
CA PHE A 51 -3.38 -3.74 -8.35
C PHE A 51 -4.51 -3.07 -7.58
N LYS A 52 -5.41 -3.85 -7.00
CA LYS A 52 -6.59 -3.34 -6.27
C LYS A 52 -6.75 -4.09 -4.96
N THR A 53 -7.00 -3.38 -3.88
CA THR A 53 -7.63 -3.91 -2.67
C THR A 53 -9.13 -3.66 -2.72
N TYR A 54 -9.91 -4.34 -1.91
CA TYR A 54 -11.36 -4.20 -1.87
C TYR A 54 -11.79 -3.31 -0.69
N LYS A 55 -12.89 -2.58 -0.87
CA LYS A 55 -13.63 -1.95 0.24
C LYS A 55 -14.70 -2.90 0.75
N SER A 56 -15.11 -2.74 2.00
CA SER A 56 -16.26 -3.48 2.55
C SER A 56 -17.56 -3.26 1.77
N THR A 57 -17.70 -2.08 1.13
CA THR A 57 -18.84 -1.76 0.25
C THR A 57 -18.79 -2.45 -1.12
N ASP A 58 -17.59 -2.87 -1.57
CA ASP A 58 -17.42 -3.57 -2.84
C ASP A 58 -17.57 -5.09 -2.64
N ASP A 59 -16.84 -5.63 -1.67
CA ASP A 59 -16.85 -7.03 -1.26
C ASP A 59 -16.32 -7.14 0.18
N ALA A 60 -17.23 -7.32 1.14
CA ALA A 60 -16.88 -7.35 2.55
C ALA A 60 -15.97 -8.54 2.92
N ALA A 61 -16.07 -9.67 2.20
CA ALA A 61 -15.23 -10.85 2.47
C ALA A 61 -13.78 -10.67 2.03
N LYS A 62 -13.54 -9.76 1.08
CA LYS A 62 -12.20 -9.46 0.52
C LYS A 62 -11.58 -8.18 1.09
N ALA A 63 -12.39 -7.37 1.77
CA ALA A 63 -11.91 -6.13 2.38
C ALA A 63 -10.91 -6.39 3.50
N PRO A 64 -9.99 -5.45 3.76
CA PRO A 64 -9.12 -5.54 4.91
C PRO A 64 -9.88 -5.73 6.21
N ALA A 65 -9.50 -6.72 6.99
CA ALA A 65 -10.09 -7.06 8.27
C ALA A 65 -9.01 -7.36 9.32
N TYR A 66 -9.36 -7.15 10.57
CA TYR A 66 -8.52 -7.48 11.71
C TYR A 66 -9.28 -8.30 12.73
N ASP A 67 -8.71 -9.46 13.07
CA ASP A 67 -9.20 -10.33 14.14
C ASP A 67 -8.28 -10.20 15.37
N SER A 68 -8.77 -9.52 16.41
CA SER A 68 -8.01 -9.30 17.64
C SER A 68 -7.80 -10.59 18.46
N THR A 69 -8.65 -11.61 18.31
CA THR A 69 -8.53 -12.88 19.05
C THR A 69 -7.43 -13.75 18.47
N ARG A 70 -7.19 -13.63 17.16
CA ARG A 70 -6.13 -14.34 16.44
C ARG A 70 -4.88 -13.49 16.23
N SER A 71 -4.95 -12.20 16.55
CA SER A 71 -3.92 -11.22 16.21
C SER A 71 -3.58 -11.29 14.71
N GLU A 72 -4.61 -11.25 13.87
CA GLU A 72 -4.49 -11.52 12.44
C GLU A 72 -5.09 -10.39 11.61
N PHE A 73 -4.31 -9.91 10.65
CA PHE A 73 -4.77 -9.03 9.56
C PHE A 73 -5.00 -9.86 8.31
N THR A 74 -6.10 -9.62 7.63
CA THR A 74 -6.43 -10.27 6.35
C THR A 74 -6.91 -9.26 5.32
N CYS A 75 -6.61 -9.49 4.06
CA CYS A 75 -7.21 -8.77 2.93
C CYS A 75 -7.01 -9.55 1.63
N THR A 76 -7.76 -9.19 0.59
CA THR A 76 -7.53 -9.71 -0.75
C THR A 76 -6.95 -8.60 -1.65
N VAL A 77 -5.94 -8.94 -2.42
CA VAL A 77 -5.35 -8.08 -3.44
C VAL A 77 -5.60 -8.69 -4.81
N ASN A 78 -6.31 -7.95 -5.66
CA ASN A 78 -6.50 -8.31 -7.06
C ASN A 78 -5.28 -7.81 -7.86
N ILE A 79 -4.65 -8.71 -8.61
CA ILE A 79 -3.43 -8.45 -9.37
C ILE A 79 -3.67 -8.86 -10.82
N LYS A 80 -3.40 -7.93 -11.75
CA LYS A 80 -3.42 -8.18 -13.19
C LYS A 80 -2.13 -7.67 -13.82
N CYS A 81 -1.41 -8.55 -14.52
CA CYS A 81 -0.29 -8.16 -15.37
C CYS A 81 -0.79 -7.41 -16.61
N THR A 82 -0.15 -6.30 -16.96
CA THR A 82 -0.51 -5.50 -18.15
C THR A 82 0.69 -5.27 -19.08
N THR A 83 1.79 -5.98 -18.84
CA THR A 83 3.01 -5.89 -19.66
C THR A 83 3.46 -7.28 -20.11
N ASP A 84 3.75 -7.44 -21.38
CA ASP A 84 4.26 -8.69 -21.95
C ASP A 84 5.77 -8.87 -21.74
N LYS A 85 6.43 -7.81 -21.27
CA LYS A 85 7.91 -7.84 -21.17
C LYS A 85 8.40 -8.75 -20.05
N VAL A 86 7.66 -8.82 -18.93
CA VAL A 86 8.10 -9.54 -17.73
C VAL A 86 6.90 -9.93 -16.87
N PRO A 87 6.81 -11.19 -16.40
CA PRO A 87 5.74 -11.60 -15.51
C PRO A 87 5.82 -10.87 -14.17
N LEU A 88 4.68 -10.66 -13.53
CA LEU A 88 4.61 -10.19 -12.15
C LEU A 88 4.81 -11.37 -11.21
N CYS A 89 5.67 -11.19 -10.23
CA CYS A 89 5.90 -12.20 -9.20
C CYS A 89 4.98 -11.96 -8.00
N VAL A 90 4.33 -13.02 -7.53
CA VAL A 90 3.48 -12.98 -6.33
C VAL A 90 3.92 -14.10 -5.40
N THR A 91 4.60 -13.71 -4.33
CA THR A 91 4.99 -14.55 -3.21
C THR A 91 4.78 -13.77 -1.91
N ARG A 92 4.91 -14.44 -0.76
CA ARG A 92 4.88 -13.75 0.54
C ARG A 92 5.94 -12.64 0.63
N GLY A 93 7.14 -12.85 0.09
CA GLY A 93 8.22 -11.85 0.08
C GLY A 93 7.96 -10.62 -0.79
N ASN A 94 6.87 -10.58 -1.56
CA ASN A 94 6.45 -9.39 -2.30
C ASN A 94 5.55 -8.46 -1.48
N PHE A 95 5.19 -8.84 -0.25
CA PHE A 95 4.31 -8.05 0.61
C PHE A 95 5.02 -7.63 1.90
N GLU A 96 4.59 -6.49 2.42
CA GLU A 96 4.95 -5.96 3.73
C GLU A 96 3.73 -5.29 4.32
N LEU A 97 3.47 -5.51 5.60
CA LEU A 97 2.51 -4.75 6.37
C LEU A 97 3.26 -3.93 7.40
N THR A 98 3.00 -2.63 7.46
CA THR A 98 3.57 -1.75 8.47
C THR A 98 2.49 -1.11 9.31
N VAL A 99 2.75 -0.94 10.60
CA VAL A 99 1.88 -0.25 11.55
C VAL A 99 2.63 0.93 12.13
N ASN A 100 2.05 2.13 11.99
CA ASN A 100 2.60 3.40 12.47
C ASN A 100 4.00 3.74 11.95
N SER A 101 4.34 3.28 10.73
CA SER A 101 5.68 3.43 10.13
C SER A 101 6.05 4.90 9.90
N THR A 102 6.52 5.55 10.95
CA THR A 102 7.12 6.90 10.85
C THR A 102 8.65 6.84 10.86
N GLY A 103 9.21 5.63 11.07
CA GLY A 103 10.64 5.39 11.20
C GLY A 103 11.26 6.06 12.44
N LYS A 104 10.45 6.47 13.41
CA LYS A 104 10.90 7.23 14.60
C LYS A 104 10.24 6.82 15.91
N SER A 105 9.22 5.95 15.89
CA SER A 105 8.48 5.54 17.06
C SER A 105 8.78 4.11 17.47
N LYS A 106 8.78 3.85 18.78
CA LYS A 106 8.81 2.48 19.33
C LYS A 106 7.55 1.67 18.98
N ASP A 107 6.51 2.34 18.51
CA ASP A 107 5.25 1.72 18.10
C ASP A 107 5.24 1.36 16.61
N ASP A 108 6.33 1.64 15.88
CA ASP A 108 6.50 1.26 14.48
C ASP A 108 6.78 -0.24 14.41
N VAL A 109 5.94 -0.98 13.69
CA VAL A 109 6.10 -2.42 13.52
C VAL A 109 6.01 -2.78 12.04
N ASP A 110 7.01 -3.53 11.58
CA ASP A 110 7.07 -4.07 10.23
C ASP A 110 6.87 -5.58 10.26
N TYR A 111 5.85 -6.05 9.52
CA TYR A 111 5.59 -7.47 9.32
C TYR A 111 6.08 -7.87 7.94
N LEU A 112 7.08 -8.72 7.93
CA LEU A 112 7.75 -9.19 6.71
C LEU A 112 7.46 -10.68 6.47
N ASP A 113 8.15 -11.22 5.52
CA ASP A 113 8.07 -12.55 4.95
C ASP A 113 7.60 -13.67 5.90
N THR A 114 8.16 -13.77 7.10
CA THR A 114 7.84 -14.86 8.04
C THR A 114 6.45 -14.78 8.66
N ALA A 115 5.87 -13.59 8.76
CA ALA A 115 4.54 -13.36 9.31
C ALA A 115 3.45 -13.38 8.23
N ILE A 116 3.83 -13.33 6.95
CA ILE A 116 2.90 -13.19 5.83
C ILE A 116 2.65 -14.52 5.13
N THR A 117 1.38 -14.81 4.88
CA THR A 117 0.93 -15.92 4.04
C THR A 117 0.16 -15.35 2.86
N VAL A 118 0.44 -15.88 1.65
CA VAL A 118 -0.23 -15.51 0.41
C VAL A 118 -0.87 -16.75 -0.19
N LYS A 119 -2.15 -16.66 -0.54
CA LYS A 119 -2.90 -17.73 -1.19
C LYS A 119 -3.62 -17.19 -2.42
N ARG A 120 -3.38 -17.77 -3.59
CA ARG A 120 -4.18 -17.51 -4.79
C ARG A 120 -5.56 -18.12 -4.61
N GLN A 121 -6.63 -17.37 -4.84
CA GLN A 121 -7.99 -17.91 -4.82
C GLN A 121 -8.15 -18.99 -5.90
N GLY A 122 -8.80 -20.10 -5.54
CA GLY A 122 -8.92 -21.27 -6.41
C GLY A 122 -7.71 -22.21 -6.41
N ALA A 123 -6.58 -21.86 -5.79
CA ALA A 123 -5.46 -22.76 -5.59
C ALA A 123 -5.61 -23.55 -4.28
N GLY A 124 -5.22 -24.83 -4.31
CA GLY A 124 -5.46 -25.73 -3.17
C GLY A 124 -4.65 -25.43 -1.91
N SER A 125 -3.44 -24.89 -2.04
CA SER A 125 -2.53 -24.66 -0.89
C SER A 125 -2.09 -23.21 -0.78
N PRO A 126 -1.96 -22.67 0.45
CA PRO A 126 -1.30 -21.40 0.65
C PRO A 126 0.22 -21.55 0.42
N GLY A 127 0.83 -20.48 0.00
CA GLY A 127 2.26 -20.43 -0.25
C GLY A 127 2.62 -20.97 -1.63
N GLY A 128 3.59 -20.36 -2.23
CA GLY A 128 4.05 -20.66 -3.58
C GLY A 128 4.51 -19.40 -4.27
N LYS A 129 5.20 -19.59 -5.36
CA LYS A 129 5.55 -18.53 -6.30
C LYS A 129 4.58 -18.58 -7.46
N PHE A 130 3.93 -17.44 -7.73
CA PHE A 130 3.08 -17.28 -8.90
C PHE A 130 3.74 -16.22 -9.80
N ASP A 131 3.97 -16.58 -11.06
CA ASP A 131 4.43 -15.63 -12.08
C ASP A 131 3.23 -15.36 -12.99
N LEU A 132 2.66 -14.16 -12.90
CA LEU A 132 1.50 -13.74 -13.68
C LEU A 132 1.92 -13.05 -14.97
N THR A 133 1.40 -13.55 -16.07
CA THR A 133 1.52 -12.96 -17.41
C THR A 133 0.24 -12.22 -17.80
N THR A 134 0.22 -11.60 -18.96
CA THR A 134 -1.00 -10.95 -19.51
C THR A 134 -2.12 -11.97 -19.76
N ASP A 135 -1.78 -13.23 -20.02
CA ASP A 135 -2.75 -14.29 -20.35
C ASP A 135 -3.49 -14.81 -19.12
N ASP A 136 -2.93 -14.64 -17.91
CA ASP A 136 -3.57 -15.08 -16.67
C ASP A 136 -4.80 -14.27 -16.27
N GLY A 137 -5.01 -13.11 -16.88
CA GLY A 137 -6.06 -12.17 -16.51
C GLY A 137 -5.86 -11.59 -15.10
N ALA A 138 -6.95 -11.15 -14.50
CA ALA A 138 -6.94 -10.65 -13.12
C ALA A 138 -7.09 -11.82 -12.14
N GLN A 139 -6.23 -11.86 -11.11
CA GLN A 139 -6.21 -12.92 -10.10
C GLN A 139 -6.31 -12.33 -8.70
N ASP A 140 -7.07 -12.98 -7.84
CA ASP A 140 -7.22 -12.60 -6.44
C ASP A 140 -6.26 -13.41 -5.55
N PHE A 141 -5.57 -12.69 -4.66
CA PHE A 141 -4.65 -13.24 -3.68
C PHE A 141 -5.09 -12.83 -2.29
N ASP A 142 -5.35 -13.83 -1.44
CA ASP A 142 -5.63 -13.60 -0.04
C ASP A 142 -4.31 -13.45 0.71
N ILE A 143 -4.17 -12.34 1.40
CA ILE A 143 -3.02 -11.99 2.23
C ILE A 143 -3.43 -12.13 3.67
N THR A 144 -2.70 -12.91 4.43
CA THR A 144 -2.86 -13.08 5.88
C THR A 144 -1.55 -12.71 6.56
N VAL A 145 -1.63 -11.86 7.57
CA VAL A 145 -0.48 -11.47 8.40
C VAL A 145 -0.78 -11.80 9.85
N THR A 146 0.04 -12.64 10.45
CA THR A 146 -0.13 -13.10 11.83
C THR A 146 0.70 -12.29 12.83
N GLY A 147 0.30 -12.30 14.10
CA GLY A 147 0.99 -11.58 15.17
C GLY A 147 0.74 -10.06 15.17
N VAL A 148 -0.25 -9.61 14.40
CA VAL A 148 -0.58 -8.17 14.28
C VAL A 148 -1.31 -7.71 15.55
N THR A 149 -0.90 -6.55 16.06
CA THR A 149 -1.62 -5.85 17.13
C THR A 149 -2.00 -4.46 16.65
N LEU A 150 -3.30 -4.18 16.64
CA LEU A 150 -3.83 -2.87 16.23
C LEU A 150 -4.61 -2.21 17.37
N LYS A 151 -4.44 -0.90 17.47
CA LYS A 151 -5.17 -0.02 18.37
C LYS A 151 -5.95 1.02 17.56
N ASP A 152 -6.91 1.64 18.21
CA ASP A 152 -7.65 2.76 17.63
C ASP A 152 -6.68 3.90 17.25
N GLY A 153 -6.79 4.36 16.02
CA GLY A 153 -5.95 5.43 15.45
C GLY A 153 -4.69 4.95 14.73
N ASP A 154 -4.30 3.67 14.84
CA ASP A 154 -3.10 3.16 14.18
C ASP A 154 -3.17 3.34 12.66
N LYS A 155 -2.04 3.74 12.08
CA LYS A 155 -1.85 3.83 10.63
C LYS A 155 -1.28 2.52 10.12
N VAL A 156 -2.00 1.91 9.20
CA VAL A 156 -1.63 0.61 8.62
C VAL A 156 -1.36 0.80 7.12
N GLU A 157 -0.24 0.31 6.67
CA GLU A 157 0.13 0.34 5.25
C GLU A 157 0.44 -1.08 4.76
N LEU A 158 -0.28 -1.51 3.72
CA LEU A 158 0.06 -2.72 2.99
C LEU A 158 0.83 -2.32 1.74
N LYS A 159 2.04 -2.86 1.58
CA LYS A 159 2.87 -2.66 0.40
C LYS A 159 2.96 -3.94 -0.42
N TYR A 160 3.04 -3.77 -1.73
CA TYR A 160 3.28 -4.84 -2.69
C TYR A 160 4.35 -4.41 -3.69
N TRP A 161 5.43 -5.18 -3.76
CA TRP A 161 6.46 -5.06 -4.79
C TRP A 161 6.18 -6.03 -5.93
N PRO A 162 5.77 -5.57 -7.11
CA PRO A 162 5.44 -6.44 -8.26
C PRO A 162 6.57 -7.38 -8.67
N ARG A 163 7.80 -7.03 -8.30
CA ARG A 163 8.98 -7.83 -8.53
C ARG A 163 10.00 -7.62 -7.41
N ILE A 164 10.34 -8.70 -6.74
CA ILE A 164 11.57 -8.78 -5.96
C ILE A 164 12.55 -9.56 -6.83
N GLN A 165 13.65 -8.92 -7.23
CA GLN A 165 14.70 -9.64 -7.92
C GLN A 165 15.63 -10.28 -6.88
N ALA A 166 15.58 -11.59 -6.80
CA ALA A 166 16.42 -12.38 -5.90
C ALA A 166 17.86 -12.55 -6.39
N SER A 167 18.25 -12.02 -7.55
CA SER A 167 19.60 -12.19 -8.09
C SER A 167 20.19 -10.92 -8.67
N SER A 168 21.38 -10.66 -8.20
CA SER A 168 22.46 -9.81 -8.74
C SER A 168 22.14 -8.95 -9.96
N GLY A 169 22.13 -7.65 -9.78
CA GLY A 169 22.50 -6.71 -10.81
C GLY A 169 21.43 -5.77 -11.35
N ASN A 170 20.14 -5.92 -11.03
CA ASN A 170 19.10 -5.00 -11.50
C ASN A 170 18.37 -4.31 -10.34
N SER A 171 18.99 -3.26 -9.83
CA SER A 171 18.44 -2.42 -8.75
C SER A 171 17.15 -1.66 -9.12
N GLY A 172 16.74 -1.63 -10.39
CA GLY A 172 15.57 -0.90 -10.86
C GLY A 172 14.23 -1.43 -10.37
N TYR A 173 14.12 -2.72 -10.10
CA TYR A 173 12.86 -3.37 -9.73
C TYR A 173 12.53 -3.30 -8.24
N THR A 174 13.52 -3.12 -7.38
CA THR A 174 13.34 -3.00 -5.93
C THR A 174 12.72 -1.66 -5.51
N ARG A 175 12.61 -0.70 -6.41
CA ARG A 175 12.02 0.62 -6.15
C ARG A 175 10.53 0.71 -6.53
N ALA A 176 10.04 -0.25 -7.31
CA ALA A 176 8.67 -0.22 -7.81
C ALA A 176 7.73 -0.91 -6.81
N PHE A 177 6.86 -0.15 -6.16
CA PHE A 177 5.89 -0.71 -5.23
C PHE A 177 4.57 0.07 -5.19
N CYS A 178 3.53 -0.61 -4.76
CA CYS A 178 2.22 -0.06 -4.47
C CYS A 178 1.96 -0.07 -2.97
N THR A 179 1.37 0.99 -2.43
CA THR A 179 1.02 1.10 -1.01
C THR A 179 -0.44 1.45 -0.85
N TRP A 180 -1.18 0.66 -0.08
CA TRP A 180 -2.53 1.01 0.37
C TRP A 180 -2.49 1.42 1.83
N LYS A 181 -3.01 2.62 2.10
CA LYS A 181 -3.07 3.22 3.42
C LYS A 181 -4.44 3.01 4.05
N MET A 182 -4.43 2.64 5.31
CA MET A 182 -5.60 2.39 6.13
C MET A 182 -5.44 3.06 7.49
N THR A 183 -6.54 3.24 8.18
CA THR A 183 -6.54 3.65 9.60
C THR A 183 -7.38 2.66 10.38
N ALA A 184 -6.82 2.12 11.45
CA ALA A 184 -7.56 1.30 12.39
C ALA A 184 -8.49 2.20 13.22
N LYS A 185 -9.77 1.84 13.30
CA LYS A 185 -10.77 2.55 14.11
C LYS A 185 -11.63 1.59 14.88
N LYS A 186 -12.01 1.96 16.09
CA LYS A 186 -13.05 1.24 16.82
C LYS A 186 -14.42 1.58 16.25
N ASP A 187 -15.18 0.55 15.95
CA ASP A 187 -16.59 0.71 15.65
C ASP A 187 -17.42 0.85 16.93
N THR A 188 -18.74 0.98 16.80
CA THR A 188 -19.68 1.12 17.92
C THR A 188 -19.73 -0.11 18.85
N SER A 189 -19.28 -1.27 18.40
CA SER A 189 -19.16 -2.49 19.19
C SER A 189 -17.80 -2.63 19.90
N GLY A 190 -16.87 -1.71 19.65
CA GLY A 190 -15.51 -1.75 20.18
C GLY A 190 -14.54 -2.60 19.36
N LYS A 191 -15.00 -3.17 18.22
CA LYS A 191 -14.15 -3.94 17.30
C LYS A 191 -13.32 -2.97 16.44
N ILE A 192 -12.07 -3.35 16.17
CA ILE A 192 -11.23 -2.61 15.22
C ILE A 192 -11.65 -2.93 13.79
N ILE A 193 -11.96 -1.90 13.04
CA ILE A 193 -12.21 -1.91 11.60
C ILE A 193 -11.11 -1.12 10.88
N LEU A 194 -10.92 -1.36 9.59
CA LEU A 194 -9.90 -0.71 8.76
C LEU A 194 -10.56 0.14 7.67
N GLU A 195 -10.21 1.44 7.60
CA GLU A 195 -10.75 2.43 6.67
C GLU A 195 -9.67 3.14 5.85
#